data_ce03409a2511cc1fbf59b309024b63f3
#
_entry.id   ce03409a2511cc1fbf59b309024b63f3
#
_cell.length_a   1.000
_cell.length_b   1.000
_cell.length_c   1.000
_cell.angle_alpha   90.00
_cell.angle_beta   90.00
_cell.angle_gamma   90.00
#
_symmetry.space_group_name_H-M   'P 1'
#
loop_
_entity.id
_entity.type
_entity.pdbx_description
1 polymer ?
#
loop_
_entity_poly.entity_id
_entity_poly.type
_entity_poly.pdbx_seq_one_letter_code
_entity_poly.pdbx_strand_id
1 'polypeptide(L)'
;MKGLNKISLAITVSFLSALPCWAKEDNPLAKYLAAPGATVTLEVEAAKKPFEKDFVQSAYDSFNSFHAQMGGDHTLYYLTHFNSVMRTDLIKPHAEQKVLKRNLNEDILKLSVKTDSAGELTFEEYVNHPLFRHQGVMIIHKGEVVFEAYPGMQPTDVHLWASASKTLSGLIVAQMVEEGKLDLDKPATYYAPEFKGSAWDIVTVRDLVNHTAGLDHEETNQSILDPEGVFVRFVMASIGSTQQGAEVESWREVLKEVQPLEGEKPGERFRYSSLNTQVLGQVIENITGLRWSDVAEKRIWGKLGARMPLLIHLAPDGTGLNMAFMSSTLEDFAKYATLYTPSWAKVGHEQVVTPSLLEQIRSAGSPEAFVGGAKHTQALGLFAEDPVKGAYQFDFFFKDGAMYKHGNTGQGIFIDPARDMAAVYFSATPYVKPYGEIKMPAFFRKIANHLAGN
;
A
#
# COMPACT_ATOMS: atom_id res chain seq x y z
N MET A 1 -30.53 -21.73 38.22
CA MET A 1 -29.37 -21.66 39.10
C MET A 1 -28.41 -22.77 38.73
N LYS A 2 -27.30 -22.47 38.12
CA LYS A 2 -25.98 -23.15 38.18
C LYS A 2 -25.11 -22.39 37.20
N GLY A 3 -24.10 -21.70 37.71
CA GLY A 3 -23.24 -20.79 37.04
C GLY A 3 -22.29 -21.47 36.05
N LEU A 4 -22.07 -20.85 34.93
CA LEU A 4 -20.97 -21.15 34.01
C LEU A 4 -19.75 -20.33 34.46
N ASN A 5 -18.76 -21.04 34.95
CA ASN A 5 -17.44 -20.51 35.27
C ASN A 5 -16.75 -20.02 33.98
N LYS A 6 -16.44 -18.75 33.97
CA LYS A 6 -15.47 -18.17 33.02
C LYS A 6 -14.09 -18.71 33.37
N ILE A 7 -13.56 -19.60 32.55
CA ILE A 7 -12.14 -19.97 32.59
C ILE A 7 -11.39 -18.90 31.80
N SER A 8 -10.81 -17.95 32.53
CA SER A 8 -9.75 -17.08 31.99
C SER A 8 -8.49 -17.92 31.82
N LEU A 9 -8.19 -18.31 30.59
CA LEU A 9 -6.93 -18.94 30.27
C LEU A 9 -5.89 -17.82 30.04
N ALA A 10 -5.19 -17.45 31.12
CA ALA A 10 -3.99 -16.63 31.00
C ALA A 10 -2.87 -17.51 30.42
N ILE A 11 -2.64 -17.43 29.11
CA ILE A 11 -1.47 -18.05 28.50
C ILE A 11 -0.29 -17.12 28.75
N THR A 12 0.41 -17.35 29.85
CA THR A 12 1.74 -16.80 30.09
C THR A 12 2.71 -17.60 29.22
N VAL A 13 2.92 -17.17 27.99
CA VAL A 13 3.93 -17.76 27.11
C VAL A 13 5.28 -17.16 27.47
N SER A 14 6.10 -17.96 28.15
CA SER A 14 7.53 -17.64 28.39
C SER A 14 8.28 -17.67 27.05
N PHE A 15 8.42 -16.50 26.42
CA PHE A 15 9.22 -16.33 25.19
C PHE A 15 10.69 -16.11 25.52
N LEU A 16 11.41 -17.16 25.91
CA LEU A 16 12.87 -17.07 26.12
C LEU A 16 13.70 -18.11 25.38
N SER A 17 13.17 -18.76 24.30
CA SER A 17 14.00 -19.76 23.61
C SER A 17 13.72 -19.98 22.12
N ALA A 18 13.52 -18.94 21.33
CA ALA A 18 13.78 -18.96 19.86
C ALA A 18 13.63 -17.54 19.29
N LEU A 19 14.48 -16.62 19.68
CA LEU A 19 14.64 -15.41 18.89
C LEU A 19 15.17 -15.80 17.51
N PRO A 20 14.54 -15.37 16.42
CA PRO A 20 15.07 -15.58 15.07
C PRO A 20 16.49 -15.00 14.95
N CYS A 21 17.27 -15.45 13.97
CA CYS A 21 18.67 -15.07 13.77
C CYS A 21 18.95 -13.55 13.70
N TRP A 22 17.91 -12.75 13.45
CA TRP A 22 17.95 -11.28 13.40
C TRP A 22 17.81 -10.58 14.77
N ALA A 23 17.56 -11.31 15.85
CA ALA A 23 17.47 -10.76 17.22
C ALA A 23 18.78 -10.87 18.01
N LYS A 24 19.92 -11.07 17.35
CA LYS A 24 21.25 -11.02 17.98
C LYS A 24 21.61 -9.59 18.34
N GLU A 25 22.38 -9.38 19.42
CA GLU A 25 22.83 -8.06 19.91
C GLU A 25 23.54 -7.20 18.84
N ASP A 26 24.15 -7.83 17.81
CA ASP A 26 24.80 -7.15 16.69
C ASP A 26 23.81 -6.74 15.55
N ASN A 27 22.51 -6.96 15.71
CA ASN A 27 21.55 -6.54 14.71
C ASN A 27 21.30 -5.04 14.80
N PRO A 28 21.58 -4.22 13.76
CA PRO A 28 21.36 -2.77 13.80
C PRO A 28 19.90 -2.38 14.04
N LEU A 29 18.96 -3.29 13.83
CA LEU A 29 17.53 -3.08 14.11
C LEU A 29 17.13 -3.42 15.55
N ALA A 30 17.99 -4.05 16.36
CA ALA A 30 17.64 -4.48 17.72
C ALA A 30 17.08 -3.33 18.57
N LYS A 31 17.63 -2.12 18.41
CA LYS A 31 17.16 -0.92 19.10
C LYS A 31 15.72 -0.53 18.73
N TYR A 32 15.31 -0.76 17.47
CA TYR A 32 13.95 -0.45 17.01
C TYR A 32 12.96 -1.52 17.45
N LEU A 33 13.39 -2.78 17.49
CA LEU A 33 12.58 -3.91 17.95
C LEU A 33 12.39 -3.91 19.47
N ALA A 34 13.32 -3.30 20.21
CA ALA A 34 13.24 -3.11 21.65
C ALA A 34 12.48 -1.81 22.03
N ALA A 35 12.12 -0.97 21.07
CA ALA A 35 11.40 0.27 21.35
C ALA A 35 10.01 0.01 21.93
N PRO A 36 9.48 0.91 22.78
CA PRO A 36 8.12 0.82 23.28
C PRO A 36 7.11 0.65 22.14
N GLY A 37 6.12 -0.24 22.29
CA GLY A 37 5.08 -0.47 21.30
C GLY A 37 5.51 -1.19 20.02
N ALA A 38 6.76 -1.66 19.91
CA ALA A 38 7.22 -2.47 18.77
C ALA A 38 6.69 -3.92 18.82
N THR A 39 6.30 -4.41 20.00
CA THR A 39 5.70 -5.74 20.17
C THR A 39 4.20 -5.71 19.98
N VAL A 40 3.60 -6.88 19.72
CA VAL A 40 2.15 -7.06 19.58
C VAL A 40 1.59 -7.59 20.89
N THR A 41 0.90 -6.77 21.65
CA THR A 41 0.18 -7.13 22.87
C THR A 41 -1.29 -6.74 22.82
N LEU A 42 -1.64 -5.75 21.99
CA LEU A 42 -3.02 -5.29 21.83
C LEU A 42 -3.73 -6.06 20.72
N GLU A 43 -4.97 -6.45 20.98
CA GLU A 43 -5.89 -6.90 19.94
C GLU A 43 -6.20 -5.75 18.97
N VAL A 44 -6.44 -6.07 17.69
CA VAL A 44 -6.71 -5.07 16.66
C VAL A 44 -7.93 -4.19 16.98
N GLU A 45 -8.90 -4.73 17.70
CA GLU A 45 -10.11 -4.04 18.14
C GLU A 45 -9.81 -2.85 19.08
N ALA A 46 -8.66 -2.82 19.72
CA ALA A 46 -8.24 -1.70 20.57
C ALA A 46 -8.22 -0.37 19.78
N ALA A 47 -7.90 -0.42 18.49
CA ALA A 47 -7.90 0.76 17.62
C ALA A 47 -9.29 1.38 17.36
N LYS A 48 -10.38 0.69 17.72
CA LYS A 48 -11.76 1.22 17.62
C LYS A 48 -12.14 2.16 18.77
N LYS A 49 -11.27 2.30 19.76
CA LYS A 49 -11.48 3.14 20.95
C LYS A 49 -10.37 4.19 21.03
N PRO A 50 -10.62 5.34 21.72
CA PRO A 50 -9.55 6.27 21.99
C PRO A 50 -8.39 5.59 22.73
N PHE A 51 -7.16 5.84 22.25
CA PHE A 51 -5.97 5.38 22.94
C PHE A 51 -5.71 6.23 24.20
N GLU A 52 -5.18 5.61 25.23
CA GLU A 52 -4.79 6.29 26.46
C GLU A 52 -3.69 7.33 26.20
N LYS A 53 -3.73 8.44 26.95
CA LYS A 53 -2.80 9.57 26.76
C LYS A 53 -1.33 9.15 26.79
N ASP A 54 -0.95 8.32 27.76
CA ASP A 54 0.44 7.88 27.91
C ASP A 54 0.87 6.96 26.77
N PHE A 55 -0.04 6.14 26.24
CA PHE A 55 0.19 5.34 25.04
C PHE A 55 0.46 6.25 23.83
N VAL A 56 -0.38 7.27 23.61
CA VAL A 56 -0.22 8.24 22.52
C VAL A 56 1.11 8.98 22.65
N GLN A 57 1.48 9.45 23.85
CA GLN A 57 2.76 10.11 24.08
C GLN A 57 3.93 9.17 23.76
N SER A 58 3.87 7.91 24.22
CA SER A 58 4.89 6.91 23.89
C SER A 58 5.00 6.66 22.40
N ALA A 59 3.87 6.65 21.66
CA ALA A 59 3.86 6.53 20.23
C ALA A 59 4.54 7.72 19.53
N TYR A 60 4.30 8.95 19.97
CA TYR A 60 4.99 10.14 19.48
C TYR A 60 6.50 10.06 19.69
N ASP A 61 6.92 9.73 20.92
CA ASP A 61 8.34 9.71 21.31
C ASP A 61 9.13 8.61 20.56
N SER A 62 8.44 7.55 20.13
CA SER A 62 9.05 6.40 19.46
C SER A 62 8.90 6.44 17.94
N PHE A 63 8.23 7.47 17.37
CA PHE A 63 7.93 7.48 15.94
C PHE A 63 9.21 7.50 15.09
N ASN A 64 9.33 6.50 14.24
CA ASN A 64 10.34 6.42 13.19
C ASN A 64 9.85 5.46 12.09
N SER A 65 10.55 5.42 10.94
CA SER A 65 10.12 4.62 9.78
C SER A 65 10.04 3.12 10.05
N PHE A 66 10.98 2.57 10.80
CA PHE A 66 10.97 1.16 11.17
C PHE A 66 9.81 0.85 12.10
N HIS A 67 9.64 1.64 13.15
CA HIS A 67 8.61 1.44 14.15
C HIS A 67 7.21 1.49 13.52
N ALA A 68 6.98 2.44 12.60
CA ALA A 68 5.71 2.55 11.89
C ALA A 68 5.43 1.35 10.96
N GLN A 69 6.47 0.68 10.47
CA GLN A 69 6.34 -0.42 9.51
C GLN A 69 6.36 -1.83 10.13
N MET A 70 6.86 -1.99 11.35
CA MET A 70 7.06 -3.32 11.96
C MET A 70 5.78 -4.00 12.43
N GLY A 71 4.67 -3.25 12.60
CA GLY A 71 3.37 -3.84 12.92
C GLY A 71 3.13 -4.12 14.41
N GLY A 72 3.84 -3.45 15.32
CA GLY A 72 3.61 -3.53 16.77
C GLY A 72 2.38 -2.74 17.25
N ASP A 73 2.24 -2.59 18.57
CA ASP A 73 1.09 -1.89 19.16
C ASP A 73 0.99 -0.43 18.73
N HIS A 74 2.11 0.31 18.66
CA HIS A 74 2.11 1.68 18.17
C HIS A 74 1.71 1.78 16.68
N THR A 75 1.92 0.73 15.89
CA THR A 75 1.49 0.71 14.48
C THR A 75 -0.03 0.80 14.36
N LEU A 76 -0.81 0.23 15.31
CA LEU A 76 -2.26 0.41 15.33
C LEU A 76 -2.65 1.88 15.41
N TYR A 77 -1.90 2.68 16.19
CA TYR A 77 -2.10 4.11 16.29
C TYR A 77 -1.65 4.83 15.01
N TYR A 78 -0.45 4.55 14.53
CA TYR A 78 0.09 5.25 13.35
C TYR A 78 -0.77 5.03 12.11
N LEU A 79 -1.24 3.81 11.87
CA LEU A 79 -2.03 3.48 10.67
C LEU A 79 -3.31 4.31 10.56
N THR A 80 -3.93 4.69 11.68
CA THR A 80 -5.16 5.50 11.70
C THR A 80 -4.93 6.97 12.08
N HIS A 81 -3.73 7.34 12.56
CA HIS A 81 -3.38 8.68 13.02
C HIS A 81 -2.08 9.22 12.42
N PHE A 82 -1.74 8.81 11.20
CA PHE A 82 -0.48 9.22 10.57
C PHE A 82 -0.36 10.74 10.42
N ASN A 83 -1.48 11.43 10.24
CA ASN A 83 -1.60 12.88 10.22
C ASN A 83 -1.26 13.55 11.56
N SER A 84 -1.16 12.81 12.65
CA SER A 84 -0.74 13.36 13.95
C SER A 84 0.78 13.36 14.12
N VAL A 85 1.51 12.54 13.37
CA VAL A 85 2.97 12.41 13.43
C VAL A 85 3.69 13.00 12.21
N MET A 86 2.95 13.28 11.13
CA MET A 86 3.48 13.82 9.87
C MET A 86 2.70 15.06 9.43
N ARG A 87 3.40 16.03 8.83
CA ARG A 87 2.72 17.12 8.11
C ARG A 87 1.83 16.52 7.03
N THR A 88 0.65 17.10 6.84
CA THR A 88 -0.37 16.53 5.96
C THR A 88 -1.01 17.61 5.11
N ASP A 89 -1.19 17.36 3.83
CA ASP A 89 -1.99 18.14 2.90
C ASP A 89 -3.31 17.41 2.57
N LEU A 90 -4.33 18.16 2.16
CA LEU A 90 -5.67 17.68 1.90
C LEU A 90 -5.97 17.71 0.40
N ILE A 91 -6.32 16.57 -0.17
CA ILE A 91 -6.79 16.43 -1.55
C ILE A 91 -8.32 16.34 -1.48
N LYS A 92 -9.00 17.42 -1.89
CA LYS A 92 -10.46 17.57 -1.70
C LYS A 92 -11.26 16.69 -2.66
N PRO A 93 -12.34 16.04 -2.19
CA PRO A 93 -13.26 15.34 -3.06
C PRO A 93 -14.19 16.29 -3.80
N HIS A 94 -15.02 15.77 -4.71
CA HIS A 94 -16.15 16.49 -5.27
C HIS A 94 -17.08 16.99 -4.16
N ALA A 95 -17.72 18.13 -4.37
CA ALA A 95 -18.61 18.72 -3.37
C ALA A 95 -19.83 17.82 -3.04
N GLU A 96 -20.30 17.05 -4.02
CA GLU A 96 -21.39 16.09 -3.84
C GLU A 96 -20.85 14.70 -3.58
N GLN A 97 -21.19 14.11 -2.44
CA GLN A 97 -20.88 12.75 -2.09
C GLN A 97 -21.74 11.75 -2.87
N LYS A 98 -21.13 10.64 -3.33
CA LYS A 98 -21.86 9.48 -3.82
C LYS A 98 -22.05 8.47 -2.69
N VAL A 99 -23.31 8.19 -2.35
CA VAL A 99 -23.67 7.20 -1.33
C VAL A 99 -23.83 5.84 -1.99
N LEU A 100 -23.07 4.86 -1.54
CA LEU A 100 -23.15 3.49 -2.05
C LEU A 100 -24.32 2.74 -1.42
N LYS A 101 -25.08 2.04 -2.25
CA LYS A 101 -26.10 1.09 -1.79
C LYS A 101 -25.43 -0.14 -1.20
N ARG A 102 -25.94 -0.65 -0.08
CA ARG A 102 -25.57 -1.91 0.53
C ARG A 102 -26.51 -3.01 0.05
N ASN A 103 -25.92 -4.06 -0.52
CA ASN A 103 -26.61 -5.27 -0.99
C ASN A 103 -25.76 -6.48 -0.59
N LEU A 104 -25.65 -6.70 0.74
CA LEU A 104 -24.73 -7.67 1.33
C LEU A 104 -25.04 -9.08 0.85
N ASN A 105 -24.00 -9.84 0.50
CA ASN A 105 -24.08 -11.20 0.01
C ASN A 105 -23.47 -12.17 1.04
N GLU A 106 -24.33 -12.93 1.72
CA GLU A 106 -23.92 -13.87 2.76
C GLU A 106 -23.23 -15.13 2.20
N ASP A 107 -23.41 -15.45 0.91
CA ASP A 107 -22.80 -16.66 0.35
C ASP A 107 -21.28 -16.55 0.22
N ILE A 108 -20.76 -15.31 0.02
CA ILE A 108 -19.31 -15.10 -0.01
C ILE A 108 -18.63 -15.39 1.32
N LEU A 109 -19.35 -15.30 2.45
CA LEU A 109 -18.82 -15.56 3.79
C LEU A 109 -18.35 -17.01 3.96
N LYS A 110 -18.95 -17.94 3.23
CA LYS A 110 -18.71 -19.39 3.29
C LYS A 110 -17.55 -19.84 2.40
N LEU A 111 -17.06 -18.97 1.52
CA LEU A 111 -15.92 -19.29 0.65
C LEU A 111 -14.67 -19.47 1.48
N SER A 112 -13.94 -20.56 1.29
CA SER A 112 -12.77 -20.87 2.11
C SER A 112 -11.47 -20.81 1.32
N VAL A 113 -10.38 -20.48 2.03
CA VAL A 113 -9.01 -20.49 1.51
C VAL A 113 -8.11 -21.16 2.54
N LYS A 114 -7.18 -21.97 2.06
CA LYS A 114 -6.16 -22.58 2.92
C LYS A 114 -5.12 -21.53 3.30
N THR A 115 -4.89 -21.39 4.61
CA THR A 115 -3.80 -20.60 5.19
C THR A 115 -2.68 -21.51 5.66
N ASP A 116 -1.47 -20.98 5.76
CA ASP A 116 -0.31 -21.74 6.25
C ASP A 116 -0.27 -21.77 7.77
N SER A 117 -0.82 -20.74 8.44
CA SER A 117 -0.75 -20.55 9.90
C SER A 117 -1.99 -21.01 10.67
N ALA A 118 -3.17 -21.10 10.03
CA ALA A 118 -4.44 -21.41 10.71
C ALA A 118 -5.30 -22.48 9.99
N GLY A 119 -4.76 -23.15 8.97
CA GLY A 119 -5.49 -24.14 8.20
C GLY A 119 -6.49 -23.55 7.21
N GLU A 120 -7.54 -24.30 6.87
CA GLU A 120 -8.57 -23.81 5.98
C GLU A 120 -9.58 -22.97 6.77
N LEU A 121 -9.78 -21.72 6.33
CA LEU A 121 -10.70 -20.77 6.94
C LEU A 121 -11.72 -20.29 5.91
N THR A 122 -12.95 -20.11 6.34
CA THR A 122 -13.95 -19.36 5.59
C THR A 122 -13.59 -17.87 5.56
N PHE A 123 -14.18 -17.11 4.64
CA PHE A 123 -13.93 -15.66 4.53
C PHE A 123 -14.33 -14.93 5.82
N GLU A 124 -15.46 -15.31 6.44
CA GLU A 124 -15.90 -14.76 7.72
C GLU A 124 -14.88 -15.02 8.83
N GLU A 125 -14.44 -16.29 8.97
CA GLU A 125 -13.43 -16.67 9.96
C GLU A 125 -12.11 -15.93 9.71
N TYR A 126 -11.66 -15.84 8.46
CA TYR A 126 -10.41 -15.17 8.10
C TYR A 126 -10.42 -13.67 8.42
N VAL A 127 -11.51 -12.97 8.06
CA VAL A 127 -11.65 -11.52 8.33
C VAL A 127 -11.58 -11.22 9.84
N ASN A 128 -12.14 -12.09 10.67
CA ASN A 128 -12.22 -11.91 12.12
C ASN A 128 -11.09 -12.60 12.90
N HIS A 129 -10.19 -13.30 12.22
CA HIS A 129 -9.16 -14.09 12.89
C HIS A 129 -8.03 -13.20 13.44
N PRO A 130 -7.63 -13.34 14.72
CA PRO A 130 -6.68 -12.44 15.37
C PRO A 130 -5.27 -12.46 14.74
N LEU A 131 -4.84 -13.55 14.13
CA LEU A 131 -3.53 -13.66 13.50
C LEU A 131 -3.35 -12.74 12.29
N PHE A 132 -4.43 -12.41 11.57
CA PHE A 132 -4.33 -11.61 10.33
C PHE A 132 -4.57 -10.12 10.57
N ARG A 133 -5.02 -9.74 11.76
CA ARG A 133 -5.12 -8.35 12.25
C ARG A 133 -5.79 -7.40 11.27
N HIS A 134 -6.86 -7.83 10.60
CA HIS A 134 -7.63 -6.97 9.71
C HIS A 134 -8.27 -5.82 10.48
N GLN A 135 -8.21 -4.61 9.92
CA GLN A 135 -8.86 -3.42 10.48
C GLN A 135 -10.13 -3.06 9.72
N GLY A 136 -10.12 -3.20 8.41
CA GLY A 136 -11.28 -2.96 7.57
C GLY A 136 -11.22 -3.72 6.25
N VAL A 137 -12.36 -4.22 5.78
CA VAL A 137 -12.49 -4.91 4.47
C VAL A 137 -13.78 -4.46 3.81
N MET A 138 -13.72 -4.07 2.51
CA MET A 138 -14.90 -3.72 1.73
C MET A 138 -14.81 -4.30 0.32
N ILE A 139 -15.94 -4.84 -0.17
CA ILE A 139 -16.08 -5.36 -1.51
C ILE A 139 -17.28 -4.69 -2.18
N ILE A 140 -17.02 -4.12 -3.37
CA ILE A 140 -18.03 -3.52 -4.23
C ILE A 140 -18.16 -4.39 -5.49
N HIS A 141 -19.39 -4.78 -5.83
CA HIS A 141 -19.70 -5.50 -7.06
C HIS A 141 -20.86 -4.80 -7.77
N LYS A 142 -20.70 -4.51 -9.06
CA LYS A 142 -21.68 -3.78 -9.87
C LYS A 142 -22.11 -2.45 -9.23
N GLY A 143 -21.16 -1.79 -8.54
CA GLY A 143 -21.37 -0.51 -7.89
C GLY A 143 -22.19 -0.54 -6.59
N GLU A 144 -22.42 -1.72 -6.01
CA GLU A 144 -23.07 -1.89 -4.71
C GLU A 144 -22.11 -2.58 -3.73
N VAL A 145 -22.15 -2.20 -2.44
CA VAL A 145 -21.37 -2.85 -1.40
C VAL A 145 -21.97 -4.22 -1.13
N VAL A 146 -21.24 -5.29 -1.43
CA VAL A 146 -21.65 -6.68 -1.19
C VAL A 146 -21.05 -7.25 0.09
N PHE A 147 -20.01 -6.61 0.62
CA PHE A 147 -19.43 -6.93 1.92
C PHE A 147 -18.74 -5.72 2.52
N GLU A 148 -18.89 -5.52 3.82
CA GLU A 148 -18.09 -4.59 4.63
C GLU A 148 -17.92 -5.12 6.04
N ALA A 149 -16.72 -4.98 6.58
CA ALA A 149 -16.41 -5.32 7.97
C ALA A 149 -15.34 -4.38 8.51
N TYR A 150 -15.42 -4.09 9.80
CA TYR A 150 -14.54 -3.17 10.52
C TYR A 150 -14.03 -3.81 11.82
N PRO A 151 -13.21 -4.87 11.76
CA PRO A 151 -12.73 -5.53 12.97
C PRO A 151 -11.88 -4.62 13.86
N GLY A 152 -11.05 -3.75 13.25
CA GLY A 152 -10.05 -2.94 13.95
C GLY A 152 -10.05 -1.46 13.63
N MET A 153 -11.14 -0.88 13.11
CA MET A 153 -11.29 0.56 12.88
C MET A 153 -12.78 0.94 12.88
N GLN A 154 -13.08 2.23 12.99
CA GLN A 154 -14.42 2.74 12.77
C GLN A 154 -14.63 3.08 11.27
N PRO A 155 -15.86 3.06 10.75
CA PRO A 155 -16.13 3.43 9.35
C PRO A 155 -15.69 4.84 8.95
N THR A 156 -15.50 5.71 9.93
CA THR A 156 -15.10 7.11 9.74
C THR A 156 -13.59 7.33 9.91
N ASP A 157 -12.87 6.33 10.37
CA ASP A 157 -11.43 6.46 10.55
C ASP A 157 -10.74 6.52 9.19
N VAL A 158 -9.73 7.38 9.10
CA VAL A 158 -8.79 7.36 7.99
C VAL A 158 -7.69 6.35 8.28
N HIS A 159 -7.24 5.65 7.26
CA HIS A 159 -6.19 4.65 7.40
C HIS A 159 -5.13 4.82 6.32
N LEU A 160 -3.86 4.59 6.67
CA LEU A 160 -2.75 4.64 5.75
C LEU A 160 -2.89 3.56 4.66
N TRP A 161 -2.74 3.95 3.39
CA TRP A 161 -2.80 3.05 2.24
C TRP A 161 -1.49 2.29 2.01
N ALA A 162 -0.41 2.76 2.63
CA ALA A 162 0.94 2.32 2.33
C ALA A 162 1.17 2.33 0.80
N SER A 163 1.83 1.31 0.25
CA SER A 163 2.16 1.27 -1.18
C SER A 163 0.97 1.18 -2.13
N ALA A 164 -0.27 0.98 -1.66
CA ALA A 164 -1.44 1.12 -2.53
C ALA A 164 -1.60 2.55 -3.07
N SER A 165 -1.04 3.55 -2.39
CA SER A 165 -0.93 4.95 -2.83
C SER A 165 -0.31 5.13 -4.21
N LYS A 166 0.63 4.25 -4.58
CA LYS A 166 1.37 4.31 -5.86
C LYS A 166 0.45 4.27 -7.08
N THR A 167 -0.71 3.62 -6.94
CA THR A 167 -1.68 3.47 -8.04
C THR A 167 -2.21 4.82 -8.55
N LEU A 168 -2.26 5.86 -7.68
CA LEU A 168 -2.65 7.19 -8.12
C LEU A 168 -1.60 7.79 -9.07
N SER A 169 -0.31 7.66 -8.74
CA SER A 169 0.76 8.14 -9.62
C SER A 169 0.77 7.40 -10.96
N GLY A 170 0.55 6.07 -10.94
CA GLY A 170 0.39 5.28 -12.17
C GLY A 170 -0.76 5.80 -13.04
N LEU A 171 -1.92 6.08 -12.43
CA LEU A 171 -3.08 6.61 -13.14
C LEU A 171 -2.84 8.02 -13.70
N ILE A 172 -2.22 8.91 -12.93
CA ILE A 172 -1.88 10.27 -13.39
C ILE A 172 -0.92 10.21 -14.59
N VAL A 173 0.11 9.35 -14.52
CA VAL A 173 1.05 9.15 -15.65
C VAL A 173 0.30 8.64 -16.88
N ALA A 174 -0.60 7.65 -16.72
CA ALA A 174 -1.38 7.12 -17.83
C ALA A 174 -2.24 8.21 -18.51
N GLN A 175 -2.92 9.05 -17.71
CA GLN A 175 -3.70 10.20 -18.22
C GLN A 175 -2.80 11.21 -18.95
N MET A 176 -1.61 11.50 -18.44
CA MET A 176 -0.69 12.45 -19.08
C MET A 176 -0.13 11.92 -20.40
N VAL A 177 0.06 10.60 -20.51
CA VAL A 177 0.44 9.94 -21.76
C VAL A 177 -0.70 10.04 -22.79
N GLU A 178 -1.93 9.71 -22.42
CA GLU A 178 -3.12 9.82 -23.28
C GLU A 178 -3.33 11.26 -23.78
N GLU A 179 -3.01 12.25 -22.94
CA GLU A 179 -3.05 13.68 -23.29
C GLU A 179 -1.87 14.16 -24.15
N GLY A 180 -0.87 13.31 -24.43
CA GLY A 180 0.35 13.69 -25.15
C GLY A 180 1.28 14.63 -24.37
N LYS A 181 1.09 14.78 -23.05
CA LYS A 181 1.90 15.65 -22.18
C LYS A 181 3.15 14.97 -21.65
N LEU A 182 3.18 13.65 -21.67
CA LEU A 182 4.26 12.82 -21.18
C LEU A 182 4.58 11.72 -22.19
N ASP A 183 5.85 11.65 -22.60
CA ASP A 183 6.41 10.59 -23.44
C ASP A 183 7.12 9.58 -22.53
N LEU A 184 6.64 8.34 -22.53
CA LEU A 184 7.20 7.27 -21.71
C LEU A 184 8.64 6.91 -22.06
N ASP A 185 9.08 7.17 -23.30
CA ASP A 185 10.40 6.78 -23.79
C ASP A 185 11.47 7.86 -23.55
N LYS A 186 11.09 8.99 -22.97
CA LYS A 186 12.06 10.00 -22.51
C LYS A 186 12.70 9.59 -21.19
N PRO A 187 14.01 9.92 -21.00
CA PRO A 187 14.63 9.78 -19.69
C PRO A 187 13.86 10.53 -18.60
N ALA A 188 13.81 9.99 -17.41
CA ALA A 188 13.18 10.64 -16.25
C ALA A 188 13.75 12.05 -16.04
N THR A 189 15.05 12.22 -16.20
CA THR A 189 15.78 13.50 -16.05
C THR A 189 15.45 14.52 -17.13
N TYR A 190 14.79 14.13 -18.23
CA TYR A 190 14.24 15.08 -19.19
C TYR A 190 13.14 15.94 -18.54
N TYR A 191 12.30 15.32 -17.72
CA TYR A 191 11.20 15.97 -17.00
C TYR A 191 11.58 16.39 -15.58
N ALA A 192 12.53 15.69 -14.95
CA ALA A 192 13.03 15.97 -13.60
C ALA A 192 14.54 16.31 -13.63
N PRO A 193 14.89 17.51 -14.14
CA PRO A 193 16.29 17.90 -14.38
C PRO A 193 17.14 18.00 -13.11
N GLU A 194 16.53 18.09 -11.94
CA GLU A 194 17.21 18.04 -10.63
C GLU A 194 17.96 16.74 -10.38
N PHE A 195 17.62 15.66 -11.09
CA PHE A 195 18.32 14.37 -11.01
C PHE A 195 19.35 14.15 -12.13
N LYS A 196 19.63 15.14 -12.99
CA LYS A 196 20.66 15.04 -14.02
C LYS A 196 22.05 14.77 -13.42
N GLY A 197 22.83 13.98 -14.13
CA GLY A 197 24.17 13.59 -13.70
C GLY A 197 24.17 12.42 -12.70
N SER A 198 23.04 11.77 -12.49
CA SER A 198 22.91 10.56 -11.67
C SER A 198 22.49 9.35 -12.52
N ALA A 199 22.35 8.18 -11.90
CA ALA A 199 21.88 6.98 -12.58
C ALA A 199 20.48 7.10 -13.19
N TRP A 200 19.67 8.09 -12.80
CA TRP A 200 18.36 8.36 -13.39
C TRP A 200 18.41 8.83 -14.85
N ASP A 201 19.59 9.23 -15.36
CA ASP A 201 19.76 9.65 -16.76
C ASP A 201 19.53 8.50 -17.76
N ILE A 202 19.76 7.26 -17.36
CA ILE A 202 19.54 6.09 -18.21
C ILE A 202 18.14 5.47 -18.07
N VAL A 203 17.34 5.94 -17.11
CA VAL A 203 16.01 5.40 -16.79
C VAL A 203 14.92 6.19 -17.49
N THR A 204 14.09 5.53 -18.28
CA THR A 204 12.93 6.17 -18.93
C THR A 204 11.75 6.29 -17.97
N VAL A 205 10.78 7.16 -18.30
CA VAL A 205 9.53 7.20 -17.52
C VAL A 205 8.78 5.87 -17.60
N ARG A 206 8.90 5.13 -18.71
CA ARG A 206 8.39 3.77 -18.89
C ARG A 206 8.96 2.83 -17.83
N ASP A 207 10.27 2.91 -17.59
CA ASP A 207 10.94 2.07 -16.59
C ASP A 207 10.50 2.41 -15.18
N LEU A 208 10.33 3.70 -14.87
CA LEU A 208 9.83 4.14 -13.58
C LEU A 208 8.42 3.60 -13.30
N VAL A 209 7.49 3.80 -14.26
CA VAL A 209 6.08 3.44 -14.04
C VAL A 209 5.86 1.94 -13.98
N ASN A 210 6.75 1.14 -14.61
CA ASN A 210 6.68 -0.32 -14.65
C ASN A 210 7.67 -1.00 -13.68
N HIS A 211 8.42 -0.24 -12.86
CA HIS A 211 9.43 -0.78 -11.95
C HIS A 211 10.53 -1.61 -12.64
N THR A 212 11.00 -1.14 -13.79
CA THR A 212 12.08 -1.79 -14.56
C THR A 212 13.32 -0.88 -14.70
N ALA A 213 13.63 -0.11 -13.67
CA ALA A 213 14.67 0.93 -13.72
C ALA A 213 16.10 0.39 -13.89
N GLY A 214 16.38 -0.88 -13.58
CA GLY A 214 17.74 -1.46 -13.67
C GLY A 214 18.75 -0.82 -12.70
N LEU A 215 18.27 -0.28 -11.58
CA LEU A 215 19.07 0.38 -10.56
C LEU A 215 19.10 -0.45 -9.26
N ASP A 216 20.15 -0.27 -8.47
CA ASP A 216 20.35 -0.95 -7.19
C ASP A 216 19.54 -0.29 -6.06
N HIS A 217 18.22 -0.49 -6.10
CA HIS A 217 17.29 0.08 -5.11
C HIS A 217 16.04 -0.78 -4.92
N GLU A 218 16.08 -2.07 -5.25
CA GLU A 218 14.95 -2.97 -5.07
C GLU A 218 14.61 -3.14 -3.59
N GLU A 219 13.32 -3.05 -3.25
CA GLU A 219 12.81 -3.33 -1.90
C GLU A 219 12.74 -4.84 -1.65
N THR A 220 13.82 -5.39 -1.14
CA THR A 220 13.93 -6.77 -0.68
C THR A 220 13.86 -6.83 0.85
N ASN A 221 13.69 -8.03 1.41
CA ASN A 221 13.77 -8.23 2.86
C ASN A 221 15.12 -7.77 3.44
N GLN A 222 16.19 -7.81 2.66
CA GLN A 222 17.50 -7.35 3.08
C GLN A 222 17.58 -5.81 3.03
N SER A 223 17.22 -5.19 1.90
CA SER A 223 17.35 -3.72 1.74
C SER A 223 16.45 -2.93 2.66
N ILE A 224 15.24 -3.42 2.99
CA ILE A 224 14.33 -2.75 3.94
C ILE A 224 14.80 -2.81 5.40
N LEU A 225 15.77 -3.68 5.69
CA LEU A 225 16.35 -3.87 7.02
C LEU A 225 17.77 -3.33 7.14
N ASP A 226 18.35 -2.78 6.07
CA ASP A 226 19.68 -2.18 6.06
C ASP A 226 19.61 -0.68 6.37
N PRO A 227 19.99 -0.23 7.59
CA PRO A 227 19.89 1.17 7.98
C PRO A 227 20.80 2.11 7.21
N GLU A 228 21.88 1.60 6.62
CA GLU A 228 22.83 2.36 5.78
C GLU A 228 22.46 2.28 4.29
N GLY A 229 21.52 1.40 3.94
CA GLY A 229 21.06 1.20 2.56
C GLY A 229 20.26 2.39 2.04
N VAL A 230 20.37 2.62 0.73
CA VAL A 230 19.70 3.75 0.05
C VAL A 230 18.19 3.80 0.30
N PHE A 231 17.52 2.64 0.36
CA PHE A 231 16.09 2.59 0.62
C PHE A 231 15.73 3.12 2.02
N VAL A 232 16.42 2.64 3.06
CA VAL A 232 16.13 3.05 4.45
C VAL A 232 16.47 4.53 4.65
N ARG A 233 17.63 4.98 4.17
CA ARG A 233 18.03 6.40 4.23
C ARG A 233 17.01 7.28 3.51
N PHE A 234 16.56 6.88 2.31
CA PHE A 234 15.51 7.59 1.58
C PHE A 234 14.20 7.70 2.37
N VAL A 235 13.72 6.60 2.97
CA VAL A 235 12.48 6.63 3.77
C VAL A 235 12.66 7.51 5.01
N MET A 236 13.79 7.39 5.71
CA MET A 236 14.09 8.24 6.89
C MET A 236 14.15 9.72 6.52
N ALA A 237 14.86 10.08 5.44
CA ALA A 237 14.92 11.45 4.95
C ALA A 237 13.52 11.97 4.54
N SER A 238 12.71 11.13 3.90
CA SER A 238 11.35 11.47 3.47
C SER A 238 10.42 11.80 4.63
N ILE A 239 10.53 11.11 5.76
CA ILE A 239 9.68 11.38 6.94
C ILE A 239 10.31 12.35 7.93
N GLY A 240 11.50 12.89 7.63
CA GLY A 240 12.21 13.81 8.51
C GLY A 240 12.79 13.13 9.77
N SER A 241 13.03 11.83 9.70
CA SER A 241 13.66 11.06 10.77
C SER A 241 15.16 10.94 10.53
N THR A 242 15.93 10.82 11.60
CA THR A 242 17.38 10.63 11.53
C THR A 242 17.81 9.47 12.41
N GLN A 243 18.99 8.96 12.16
CA GLN A 243 19.71 8.21 13.19
C GLN A 243 20.08 9.19 14.33
N GLN A 244 20.07 8.73 15.57
CA GLN A 244 20.25 9.58 16.76
C GLN A 244 21.50 10.46 16.65
N GLY A 245 21.30 11.78 16.63
CA GLY A 245 22.37 12.78 16.58
C GLY A 245 22.88 13.14 15.17
N ALA A 246 22.30 12.60 14.11
CA ALA A 246 22.61 12.98 12.72
C ALA A 246 21.69 14.10 12.22
N GLU A 247 22.12 14.86 11.21
CA GLU A 247 21.25 15.79 10.48
C GLU A 247 20.28 15.00 9.56
N VAL A 248 19.08 15.57 9.32
CA VAL A 248 18.14 15.01 8.36
C VAL A 248 18.70 15.15 6.96
N GLU A 249 18.89 14.02 6.27
CA GLU A 249 19.31 14.03 4.87
C GLU A 249 18.24 14.63 3.95
N SER A 250 18.63 15.15 2.81
CA SER A 250 17.70 15.47 1.74
C SER A 250 17.33 14.17 1.00
N TRP A 251 16.05 13.84 0.96
CA TRP A 251 15.58 12.66 0.20
C TRP A 251 15.95 12.75 -1.29
N ARG A 252 16.07 13.97 -1.87
CA ARG A 252 16.51 14.15 -3.25
C ARG A 252 17.99 13.81 -3.42
N GLU A 253 18.83 14.20 -2.47
CA GLU A 253 20.26 13.87 -2.53
C GLU A 253 20.48 12.36 -2.38
N VAL A 254 19.76 11.71 -1.46
CA VAL A 254 19.80 10.24 -1.34
C VAL A 254 19.40 9.55 -2.66
N LEU A 255 18.39 10.07 -3.38
CA LEU A 255 18.01 9.52 -4.69
C LEU A 255 19.13 9.64 -5.74
N LYS A 256 19.97 10.68 -5.69
CA LYS A 256 21.09 10.83 -6.62
C LYS A 256 22.22 9.84 -6.39
N GLU A 257 22.30 9.25 -5.21
CA GLU A 257 23.32 8.27 -4.84
C GLU A 257 23.03 6.85 -5.37
N VAL A 258 21.80 6.59 -5.83
CA VAL A 258 21.43 5.30 -6.43
C VAL A 258 22.34 4.97 -7.59
N GLN A 259 22.82 3.73 -7.67
CA GLN A 259 23.74 3.27 -8.71
C GLN A 259 23.01 2.37 -9.72
N PRO A 260 23.50 2.27 -10.95
CA PRO A 260 23.08 1.22 -11.88
C PRO A 260 23.36 -0.16 -11.30
N LEU A 261 22.46 -1.12 -11.50
CA LEU A 261 22.70 -2.50 -11.11
C LEU A 261 23.64 -3.15 -12.11
N GLU A 262 24.74 -3.73 -11.62
CA GLU A 262 25.74 -4.38 -12.46
C GLU A 262 25.12 -5.55 -13.26
N GLY A 263 25.34 -5.56 -14.56
CA GLY A 263 24.88 -6.63 -15.46
C GLY A 263 23.39 -6.54 -15.84
N GLU A 264 22.67 -5.48 -15.46
CA GLU A 264 21.27 -5.30 -15.79
C GLU A 264 21.03 -3.92 -16.43
N LYS A 265 20.15 -3.86 -17.43
CA LYS A 265 19.74 -2.62 -18.07
C LYS A 265 18.29 -2.28 -17.71
N PRO A 266 17.92 -0.98 -17.78
CA PRO A 266 16.50 -0.58 -17.71
C PRO A 266 15.65 -1.38 -18.71
N GLY A 267 14.46 -1.79 -18.29
CA GLY A 267 13.53 -2.61 -19.07
C GLY A 267 13.67 -4.13 -18.89
N GLU A 268 14.78 -4.64 -18.39
CA GLU A 268 15.05 -6.09 -18.38
C GLU A 268 14.39 -6.86 -17.25
N ARG A 269 14.26 -6.26 -16.05
CA ARG A 269 13.71 -6.92 -14.86
C ARG A 269 12.79 -6.01 -14.09
N PHE A 270 11.70 -6.60 -13.61
CA PHE A 270 10.81 -5.93 -12.67
C PHE A 270 11.45 -5.97 -11.26
N ARG A 271 11.82 -4.78 -10.79
CA ARG A 271 12.42 -4.55 -9.46
C ARG A 271 11.60 -3.49 -8.74
N TYR A 272 10.79 -3.95 -7.81
CA TYR A 272 9.89 -3.06 -7.09
C TYR A 272 10.67 -2.05 -6.24
N SER A 273 10.34 -0.75 -6.38
CA SER A 273 10.93 0.30 -5.55
C SER A 273 10.03 1.52 -5.40
N SER A 274 9.91 2.02 -4.16
CA SER A 274 9.24 3.28 -3.85
C SER A 274 9.97 4.50 -4.40
N LEU A 275 11.29 4.39 -4.61
CA LEU A 275 12.11 5.46 -5.17
C LEU A 275 11.63 5.82 -6.58
N ASN A 276 11.31 4.82 -7.41
CA ASN A 276 10.74 5.04 -8.74
C ASN A 276 9.47 5.90 -8.68
N THR A 277 8.59 5.62 -7.73
CA THR A 277 7.33 6.35 -7.60
C THR A 277 7.54 7.78 -7.13
N GLN A 278 8.49 8.02 -6.22
CA GLN A 278 8.79 9.38 -5.77
C GLN A 278 9.39 10.22 -6.88
N VAL A 279 10.24 9.64 -7.73
CA VAL A 279 10.76 10.31 -8.95
C VAL A 279 9.62 10.59 -9.93
N LEU A 280 8.65 9.67 -10.12
CA LEU A 280 7.44 9.94 -10.92
C LEU A 280 6.64 11.12 -10.36
N GLY A 281 6.55 11.26 -9.05
CA GLY A 281 5.91 12.41 -8.41
C GLY A 281 6.58 13.72 -8.85
N GLN A 282 7.90 13.77 -8.87
CA GLN A 282 8.66 14.94 -9.31
C GLN A 282 8.46 15.22 -10.82
N VAL A 283 8.44 14.17 -11.64
CA VAL A 283 8.10 14.29 -13.07
C VAL A 283 6.72 14.93 -13.27
N ILE A 284 5.72 14.47 -12.53
CA ILE A 284 4.34 15.00 -12.57
C ILE A 284 4.30 16.47 -12.17
N GLU A 285 4.95 16.85 -11.07
CA GLU A 285 5.01 18.23 -10.58
C GLU A 285 5.69 19.15 -11.59
N ASN A 286 6.83 18.75 -12.15
CA ASN A 286 7.58 19.55 -13.10
C ASN A 286 6.82 19.78 -14.42
N ILE A 287 6.13 18.78 -14.96
CA ILE A 287 5.33 18.94 -16.18
C ILE A 287 4.12 19.85 -15.94
N THR A 288 3.49 19.73 -14.77
CA THR A 288 2.24 20.44 -14.48
C THR A 288 2.45 21.83 -13.86
N GLY A 289 3.61 22.06 -13.24
CA GLY A 289 3.88 23.25 -12.44
C GLY A 289 3.02 23.34 -11.17
N LEU A 290 2.38 22.24 -10.76
CA LEU A 290 1.51 22.15 -9.60
C LEU A 290 2.08 21.16 -8.59
N ARG A 291 1.72 21.29 -7.31
CA ARG A 291 2.02 20.26 -6.30
C ARG A 291 1.31 18.95 -6.66
N TRP A 292 1.89 17.83 -6.30
CA TRP A 292 1.30 16.53 -6.58
C TRP A 292 -0.13 16.41 -6.04
N SER A 293 -0.39 16.96 -4.84
CA SER A 293 -1.73 17.00 -4.23
C SER A 293 -2.76 17.73 -5.11
N ASP A 294 -2.40 18.88 -5.68
CA ASP A 294 -3.29 19.66 -6.54
C ASP A 294 -3.56 18.93 -7.87
N VAL A 295 -2.57 18.20 -8.38
CA VAL A 295 -2.73 17.35 -9.57
C VAL A 295 -3.68 16.20 -9.29
N ALA A 296 -3.52 15.51 -8.17
CA ALA A 296 -4.38 14.40 -7.76
C ALA A 296 -5.82 14.86 -7.49
N GLU A 297 -6.01 16.04 -6.87
CA GLU A 297 -7.33 16.67 -6.70
C GLU A 297 -7.99 16.91 -8.06
N LYS A 298 -7.32 17.62 -8.94
CA LYS A 298 -7.87 18.01 -10.24
C LYS A 298 -8.20 16.81 -11.13
N ARG A 299 -7.37 15.75 -11.09
CA ARG A 299 -7.46 14.64 -12.03
C ARG A 299 -8.28 13.47 -11.53
N ILE A 300 -8.32 13.23 -10.22
CA ILE A 300 -8.88 12.01 -9.64
C ILE A 300 -9.84 12.33 -8.51
N TRP A 301 -9.34 12.80 -7.36
CA TRP A 301 -10.13 12.85 -6.13
C TRP A 301 -11.25 13.89 -6.17
N GLY A 302 -11.02 15.04 -6.78
CA GLY A 302 -12.03 16.07 -7.02
C GLY A 302 -13.16 15.67 -7.98
N LYS A 303 -13.03 14.50 -8.64
CA LYS A 303 -14.05 13.89 -9.48
C LYS A 303 -14.73 12.70 -8.82
N LEU A 304 -14.19 12.26 -7.68
CA LEU A 304 -14.72 11.17 -6.88
C LEU A 304 -15.77 11.70 -5.90
N GLY A 305 -16.89 11.02 -5.79
CA GLY A 305 -17.92 11.28 -4.76
C GLY A 305 -17.48 10.72 -3.40
N ALA A 306 -16.23 10.94 -3.00
CA ALA A 306 -15.72 10.54 -1.71
C ALA A 306 -16.37 11.34 -0.58
N ARG A 307 -16.39 10.76 0.61
CA ARG A 307 -16.93 11.39 1.82
C ARG A 307 -15.94 12.37 2.43
N MET A 308 -14.65 12.01 2.41
CA MET A 308 -13.57 12.71 3.10
C MET A 308 -12.48 13.11 2.10
N PRO A 309 -11.69 14.17 2.40
CA PRO A 309 -10.45 14.40 1.68
C PRO A 309 -9.53 13.18 1.77
N LEU A 310 -8.78 12.92 0.69
CA LEU A 310 -7.61 12.06 0.75
C LEU A 310 -6.49 12.86 1.42
N LEU A 311 -5.87 12.29 2.41
CA LEU A 311 -4.72 12.87 3.08
C LEU A 311 -3.45 12.43 2.36
N ILE A 312 -2.53 13.35 2.06
CA ILE A 312 -1.17 13.03 1.64
C ILE A 312 -0.19 13.59 2.65
N HIS A 313 0.70 12.74 3.16
CA HIS A 313 1.71 13.16 4.12
C HIS A 313 2.92 13.73 3.39
N LEU A 314 3.55 14.73 4.00
CA LEU A 314 4.54 15.57 3.36
C LEU A 314 5.94 15.32 3.91
N ALA A 315 6.92 15.33 3.03
CA ALA A 315 8.33 15.42 3.41
C ALA A 315 8.64 16.76 4.13
N PRO A 316 9.80 16.87 4.80
CA PRO A 316 10.20 18.11 5.50
C PRO A 316 10.18 19.35 4.61
N ASP A 317 10.46 19.19 3.32
CA ASP A 317 10.45 20.28 2.32
C ASP A 317 9.06 20.59 1.73
N GLY A 318 8.01 19.88 2.21
CA GLY A 318 6.63 20.07 1.76
C GLY A 318 6.23 19.24 0.54
N THR A 319 7.12 18.41 -0.01
CA THR A 319 6.79 17.52 -1.13
C THR A 319 5.86 16.41 -0.69
N GLY A 320 4.85 16.12 -1.49
CA GLY A 320 3.93 15.01 -1.26
C GLY A 320 4.62 13.64 -1.40
N LEU A 321 4.46 12.78 -0.38
CA LEU A 321 5.04 11.45 -0.37
C LEU A 321 4.11 10.45 -1.09
N ASN A 322 4.06 10.56 -2.41
CA ASN A 322 3.14 9.81 -3.28
C ASN A 322 3.44 8.31 -3.34
N MET A 323 4.59 7.90 -2.85
CA MET A 323 5.04 6.50 -2.90
C MET A 323 4.31 5.56 -1.91
N ALA A 324 3.84 6.08 -0.74
CA ALA A 324 3.27 5.23 0.30
C ALA A 324 2.41 5.96 1.34
N PHE A 325 2.40 7.27 1.37
CA PHE A 325 1.95 8.02 2.54
C PHE A 325 0.65 8.79 2.25
N MET A 326 -0.41 8.05 1.91
CA MET A 326 -1.76 8.58 1.77
C MET A 326 -2.72 7.86 2.70
N SER A 327 -3.74 8.57 3.18
CA SER A 327 -4.75 8.01 4.09
C SER A 327 -6.15 8.45 3.69
N SER A 328 -7.12 7.53 3.72
CA SER A 328 -8.55 7.83 3.56
C SER A 328 -9.40 6.85 4.37
N THR A 329 -10.73 7.05 4.35
CA THR A 329 -11.66 6.04 4.85
C THR A 329 -11.62 4.79 3.97
N LEU A 330 -12.04 3.65 4.52
CA LEU A 330 -12.13 2.39 3.77
C LEU A 330 -13.09 2.51 2.58
N GLU A 331 -14.26 3.16 2.78
CA GLU A 331 -15.26 3.36 1.72
C GLU A 331 -14.72 4.23 0.59
N ASP A 332 -13.99 5.30 0.89
CA ASP A 332 -13.45 6.19 -0.13
C ASP A 332 -12.31 5.51 -0.91
N PHE A 333 -11.53 4.64 -0.25
CA PHE A 333 -10.55 3.78 -0.92
C PHE A 333 -11.23 2.78 -1.88
N ALA A 334 -12.35 2.16 -1.45
CA ALA A 334 -13.12 1.28 -2.31
C ALA A 334 -13.78 2.03 -3.49
N LYS A 335 -14.27 3.26 -3.27
CA LYS A 335 -14.77 4.12 -4.35
C LYS A 335 -13.67 4.42 -5.38
N TYR A 336 -12.45 4.75 -4.93
CA TYR A 336 -11.31 4.94 -5.84
C TYR A 336 -11.06 3.68 -6.68
N ALA A 337 -11.03 2.51 -6.07
CA ALA A 337 -10.86 1.25 -6.78
C ALA A 337 -11.94 1.01 -7.85
N THR A 338 -13.18 1.40 -7.54
CA THR A 338 -14.34 1.24 -8.43
C THR A 338 -14.28 2.15 -9.67
N LEU A 339 -13.45 3.21 -9.68
CA LEU A 339 -13.24 4.05 -10.88
C LEU A 339 -12.72 3.26 -12.09
N TYR A 340 -12.06 2.13 -11.86
CA TYR A 340 -11.51 1.26 -12.89
C TYR A 340 -12.52 0.23 -13.42
N THR A 341 -13.75 0.20 -12.90
CA THR A 341 -14.77 -0.78 -13.26
C THR A 341 -15.88 -0.15 -14.09
N PRO A 342 -16.73 -0.96 -14.77
CA PRO A 342 -17.90 -0.47 -15.49
C PRO A 342 -18.84 0.39 -14.63
N SER A 343 -18.89 0.13 -13.33
CA SER A 343 -19.75 0.85 -12.38
C SER A 343 -19.17 2.18 -11.87
N TRP A 344 -18.12 2.74 -12.48
CA TRP A 344 -17.46 3.98 -12.08
C TRP A 344 -18.44 5.14 -11.79
N ALA A 345 -19.54 5.25 -12.54
CA ALA A 345 -20.54 6.31 -12.37
C ALA A 345 -21.30 6.24 -11.04
N LYS A 346 -21.24 5.11 -10.33
CA LYS A 346 -21.80 4.96 -8.99
C LYS A 346 -20.97 5.65 -7.92
N VAL A 347 -19.69 5.90 -8.21
CA VAL A 347 -18.70 6.45 -7.28
C VAL A 347 -18.12 7.78 -7.74
N GLY A 348 -18.08 8.04 -9.04
CA GLY A 348 -17.49 9.23 -9.67
C GLY A 348 -18.55 10.13 -10.32
N HIS A 349 -18.21 11.41 -10.47
CA HIS A 349 -18.98 12.40 -11.22
C HIS A 349 -18.53 12.53 -12.67
N GLU A 350 -17.27 12.15 -12.93
CA GLU A 350 -16.69 12.09 -14.26
C GLU A 350 -15.99 10.74 -14.45
N GLN A 351 -15.88 10.28 -15.69
CA GLN A 351 -15.12 9.07 -16.01
C GLN A 351 -13.62 9.35 -15.94
N VAL A 352 -12.98 8.97 -14.83
CA VAL A 352 -11.56 9.18 -14.58
C VAL A 352 -10.71 8.14 -15.32
N VAL A 353 -11.21 6.91 -15.40
CA VAL A 353 -10.57 5.79 -16.13
C VAL A 353 -11.42 5.45 -17.33
N THR A 354 -11.00 5.90 -18.51
CA THR A 354 -11.64 5.57 -19.78
C THR A 354 -11.30 4.14 -20.21
N PRO A 355 -12.08 3.49 -21.10
CA PRO A 355 -11.72 2.18 -21.65
C PRO A 355 -10.34 2.18 -22.32
N SER A 356 -9.98 3.27 -23.03
CA SER A 356 -8.66 3.45 -23.65
C SER A 356 -7.55 3.48 -22.59
N LEU A 357 -7.76 4.25 -21.54
CA LEU A 357 -6.79 4.37 -20.43
C LEU A 357 -6.60 3.04 -19.69
N LEU A 358 -7.71 2.32 -19.44
CA LEU A 358 -7.65 1.01 -18.83
C LEU A 358 -6.88 0.00 -19.68
N GLU A 359 -7.10 0.02 -21.01
CA GLU A 359 -6.38 -0.84 -21.94
C GLU A 359 -4.89 -0.48 -22.01
N GLN A 360 -4.54 0.82 -22.02
CA GLN A 360 -3.15 1.29 -21.92
C GLN A 360 -2.46 0.72 -20.68
N ILE A 361 -3.13 0.77 -19.51
CA ILE A 361 -2.59 0.25 -18.24
C ILE A 361 -2.44 -1.28 -18.32
N ARG A 362 -3.43 -1.97 -18.84
CA ARG A 362 -3.47 -3.44 -18.89
C ARG A 362 -2.51 -4.03 -19.92
N SER A 363 -2.26 -3.36 -21.03
CA SER A 363 -1.34 -3.81 -22.07
C SER A 363 0.14 -3.58 -21.72
N ALA A 364 0.44 -2.69 -20.78
CA ALA A 364 1.81 -2.37 -20.35
C ALA A 364 2.46 -3.49 -19.52
N GLY A 365 3.78 -3.36 -19.33
CA GLY A 365 4.62 -4.32 -18.59
C GLY A 365 5.02 -5.53 -19.44
N SER A 366 6.04 -6.25 -18.98
CA SER A 366 6.58 -7.44 -19.65
C SER A 366 6.50 -8.65 -18.72
N PRO A 367 5.86 -9.76 -19.16
CA PRO A 367 5.92 -11.02 -18.44
C PRO A 367 7.34 -11.52 -18.25
N GLU A 368 8.22 -11.36 -19.25
CA GLU A 368 9.62 -11.81 -19.22
C GLU A 368 10.41 -11.05 -18.16
N ALA A 369 10.13 -9.78 -17.97
CA ALA A 369 10.78 -8.98 -16.92
C ALA A 369 10.28 -9.37 -15.53
N PHE A 370 9.03 -9.80 -15.41
CA PHE A 370 8.36 -10.05 -14.13
C PHE A 370 8.60 -11.46 -13.58
N VAL A 371 8.49 -12.49 -14.43
CA VAL A 371 8.56 -13.90 -14.02
C VAL A 371 9.93 -14.23 -13.43
N GLY A 372 9.94 -14.91 -12.29
CA GLY A 372 11.15 -15.28 -11.55
C GLY A 372 11.73 -14.18 -10.65
N GLY A 373 11.17 -12.96 -10.66
CA GLY A 373 11.55 -11.87 -9.77
C GLY A 373 10.99 -12.00 -8.35
N ALA A 374 11.43 -11.12 -7.44
CA ALA A 374 11.00 -11.12 -6.04
C ALA A 374 9.48 -10.91 -5.90
N LYS A 375 8.89 -10.02 -6.69
CA LYS A 375 7.44 -9.80 -6.68
C LYS A 375 6.64 -10.99 -7.22
N HIS A 376 7.13 -11.68 -8.24
CA HIS A 376 6.50 -12.92 -8.69
C HIS A 376 6.52 -13.99 -7.58
N THR A 377 7.64 -14.16 -6.89
CA THR A 377 7.75 -15.07 -5.72
C THR A 377 6.79 -14.67 -4.61
N GLN A 378 6.66 -13.37 -4.30
CA GLN A 378 5.70 -12.88 -3.32
C GLN A 378 4.26 -13.22 -3.71
N ALA A 379 3.90 -13.10 -5.00
CA ALA A 379 2.57 -13.39 -5.49
C ALA A 379 2.15 -14.84 -5.24
N LEU A 380 3.06 -15.79 -5.41
CA LEU A 380 2.79 -17.21 -5.14
C LEU A 380 2.34 -17.46 -3.69
N GLY A 381 2.86 -16.67 -2.75
CA GLY A 381 2.42 -16.71 -1.34
C GLY A 381 1.07 -16.05 -1.08
N LEU A 382 0.70 -15.03 -1.88
CA LEU A 382 -0.51 -14.23 -1.69
C LEU A 382 -1.75 -14.83 -2.35
N PHE A 383 -1.55 -15.48 -3.51
CA PHE A 383 -2.62 -15.98 -4.36
C PHE A 383 -2.52 -17.49 -4.55
N ALA A 384 -3.62 -18.13 -4.87
CA ALA A 384 -3.64 -19.50 -5.37
C ALA A 384 -3.44 -19.56 -6.90
N GLU A 385 -3.05 -18.45 -7.53
CA GLU A 385 -2.97 -18.25 -8.97
C GLU A 385 -1.75 -17.39 -9.30
N ASP A 386 -1.15 -17.64 -10.46
CA ASP A 386 0.04 -16.98 -10.97
C ASP A 386 -0.32 -15.69 -11.71
N PRO A 387 0.10 -14.49 -11.25
CA PRO A 387 -0.01 -13.28 -12.04
C PRO A 387 1.02 -13.29 -13.18
N VAL A 388 0.72 -12.57 -14.25
CA VAL A 388 1.54 -12.59 -15.46
C VAL A 388 2.57 -11.47 -15.54
N LYS A 389 2.33 -10.33 -14.85
CA LYS A 389 3.20 -9.13 -14.89
C LYS A 389 2.83 -8.12 -13.81
N GLY A 390 3.69 -7.10 -13.65
CA GLY A 390 3.40 -5.83 -12.96
C GLY A 390 3.56 -4.66 -13.92
N ALA A 391 2.77 -3.59 -13.77
CA ALA A 391 2.84 -2.39 -14.59
C ALA A 391 2.07 -1.21 -13.96
N TYR A 392 2.34 0.02 -14.39
CA TYR A 392 1.63 1.22 -13.98
C TYR A 392 1.41 1.30 -12.47
N GLN A 393 2.46 0.93 -11.70
CA GLN A 393 2.47 0.92 -10.24
C GLN A 393 1.57 -0.13 -9.57
N PHE A 394 0.89 -0.99 -10.33
CA PHE A 394 0.30 -2.23 -9.83
C PHE A 394 1.36 -3.33 -9.75
N ASP A 395 1.30 -4.13 -8.69
CA ASP A 395 2.23 -5.25 -8.49
C ASP A 395 1.90 -6.43 -9.38
N PHE A 396 0.59 -6.71 -9.60
CA PHE A 396 0.14 -7.93 -10.24
C PHE A 396 -1.01 -7.69 -11.20
N PHE A 397 -0.87 -8.26 -12.40
CA PHE A 397 -1.93 -8.42 -13.38
C PHE A 397 -2.16 -9.90 -13.64
N PHE A 398 -3.41 -10.28 -13.75
CA PHE A 398 -3.82 -11.65 -14.11
C PHE A 398 -4.22 -11.74 -15.58
N LYS A 399 -4.27 -12.99 -16.12
CA LYS A 399 -4.62 -13.23 -17.53
C LYS A 399 -6.00 -12.70 -17.92
N ASP A 400 -6.95 -12.69 -16.98
CA ASP A 400 -8.30 -12.15 -17.17
C ASP A 400 -8.39 -10.63 -17.01
N GLY A 401 -7.25 -9.98 -16.73
CA GLY A 401 -7.13 -8.53 -16.61
C GLY A 401 -7.46 -7.95 -15.26
N ALA A 402 -7.69 -8.79 -14.26
CA ALA A 402 -7.72 -8.32 -12.87
C ALA A 402 -6.34 -7.83 -12.43
N MET A 403 -6.30 -6.87 -11.53
CA MET A 403 -5.08 -6.22 -11.04
C MET A 403 -5.11 -6.06 -9.52
N TYR A 404 -3.90 -6.05 -8.94
CA TYR A 404 -3.75 -5.90 -7.50
C TYR A 404 -2.51 -5.09 -7.15
N LYS A 405 -2.64 -4.27 -6.10
CA LYS A 405 -1.52 -3.58 -5.47
C LYS A 405 -1.48 -3.90 -3.99
N HIS A 406 -0.30 -4.31 -3.53
CA HIS A 406 -0.02 -4.59 -2.13
C HIS A 406 0.53 -3.36 -1.42
N GLY A 407 0.15 -3.19 -0.13
CA GLY A 407 0.72 -2.24 0.80
C GLY A 407 1.38 -2.95 1.98
N ASN A 408 2.40 -2.32 2.53
CA ASN A 408 3.11 -2.81 3.71
C ASN A 408 2.16 -2.96 4.91
N THR A 409 2.41 -3.91 5.81
CA THR A 409 1.53 -4.28 6.93
C THR A 409 0.12 -4.78 6.54
N GLY A 410 -0.11 -5.08 5.24
CA GLY A 410 -1.34 -5.69 4.75
C GLY A 410 -2.44 -4.68 4.43
N GLN A 411 -2.17 -3.75 3.56
CA GLN A 411 -3.15 -2.98 2.83
C GLN A 411 -3.24 -3.56 1.42
N GLY A 412 -4.40 -3.46 0.78
CA GLY A 412 -4.51 -3.92 -0.59
C GLY A 412 -5.70 -3.34 -1.33
N ILE A 413 -5.49 -3.20 -2.63
CA ILE A 413 -6.49 -2.83 -3.60
C ILE A 413 -6.52 -3.88 -4.72
N PHE A 414 -7.66 -4.51 -4.88
CA PHE A 414 -7.97 -5.47 -5.93
C PHE A 414 -9.04 -4.90 -6.85
N ILE A 415 -8.83 -4.98 -8.15
CA ILE A 415 -9.71 -4.45 -9.18
C ILE A 415 -9.90 -5.52 -10.25
N ASP A 416 -11.15 -5.87 -10.52
CA ASP A 416 -11.54 -6.80 -11.58
C ASP A 416 -12.57 -6.14 -12.51
N PRO A 417 -12.12 -5.43 -13.55
CA PRO A 417 -13.02 -4.75 -14.46
C PRO A 417 -13.94 -5.69 -15.24
N ALA A 418 -13.49 -6.89 -15.53
CA ALA A 418 -14.27 -7.87 -16.29
C ALA A 418 -15.48 -8.39 -15.50
N ARG A 419 -15.32 -8.48 -14.15
CA ARG A 419 -16.38 -8.94 -13.25
C ARG A 419 -17.07 -7.77 -12.53
N ASP A 420 -16.74 -6.53 -12.88
CA ASP A 420 -17.25 -5.30 -12.24
C ASP A 420 -17.13 -5.34 -10.72
N MET A 421 -15.95 -5.73 -10.24
CA MET A 421 -15.64 -5.88 -8.83
C MET A 421 -14.42 -5.03 -8.43
N ALA A 422 -14.54 -4.37 -7.29
CA ALA A 422 -13.44 -3.70 -6.59
C ALA A 422 -13.45 -4.14 -5.13
N ALA A 423 -12.28 -4.42 -4.57
CA ALA A 423 -12.16 -4.82 -3.18
C ALA A 423 -10.91 -4.19 -2.55
N VAL A 424 -11.05 -3.74 -1.32
CA VAL A 424 -9.98 -3.12 -0.56
C VAL A 424 -9.96 -3.66 0.86
N TYR A 425 -8.77 -3.64 1.47
CA TYR A 425 -8.65 -3.96 2.88
C TYR A 425 -7.51 -3.21 3.53
N PHE A 426 -7.64 -3.06 4.85
CA PHE A 426 -6.63 -2.55 5.75
C PHE A 426 -6.37 -3.57 6.85
N SER A 427 -5.10 -3.78 7.18
CA SER A 427 -4.68 -4.56 8.33
C SER A 427 -3.44 -3.97 9.00
N ALA A 428 -3.15 -4.44 10.20
CA ALA A 428 -1.95 -4.10 10.94
C ALA A 428 -1.09 -5.37 11.14
N THR A 429 -0.82 -6.08 10.04
CA THR A 429 -0.09 -7.35 10.06
C THR A 429 1.40 -7.11 10.36
N PRO A 430 1.93 -7.61 11.49
CA PRO A 430 3.34 -7.45 11.82
C PRO A 430 4.25 -8.33 10.97
N TYR A 431 5.52 -7.94 10.86
CA TYR A 431 6.56 -8.74 10.20
C TYR A 431 7.04 -9.95 11.01
N VAL A 432 6.59 -10.10 12.25
CA VAL A 432 7.07 -11.14 13.18
C VAL A 432 6.12 -12.33 13.23
N LYS A 433 6.65 -13.55 13.28
CA LYS A 433 5.85 -14.77 13.47
C LYS A 433 5.18 -14.75 14.86
N PRO A 434 3.95 -15.32 15.00
CA PRO A 434 3.20 -16.11 14.01
C PRO A 434 2.45 -15.30 12.96
N TYR A 435 2.54 -13.99 13.01
CA TYR A 435 1.92 -13.07 12.06
C TYR A 435 2.66 -13.05 10.71
N GLY A 436 2.24 -12.19 9.79
CA GLY A 436 2.93 -11.93 8.52
C GLY A 436 2.37 -12.68 7.31
N GLU A 437 1.41 -13.60 7.51
CA GLU A 437 0.70 -14.26 6.43
C GLU A 437 -0.46 -13.39 5.92
N ILE A 438 -0.57 -13.24 4.60
CA ILE A 438 -1.63 -12.49 3.95
C ILE A 438 -2.26 -13.36 2.87
N LYS A 439 -3.56 -13.67 3.02
CA LYS A 439 -4.37 -14.45 2.05
C LYS A 439 -5.61 -13.68 1.54
N MET A 440 -5.80 -12.43 1.98
CA MET A 440 -6.92 -11.61 1.50
C MET A 440 -7.02 -11.53 -0.03
N PRO A 441 -5.89 -11.39 -0.77
CA PRO A 441 -5.95 -11.38 -2.24
C PRO A 441 -6.49 -12.68 -2.85
N ALA A 442 -6.16 -13.83 -2.26
CA ALA A 442 -6.70 -15.14 -2.70
C ALA A 442 -8.22 -15.22 -2.46
N PHE A 443 -8.70 -14.70 -1.33
CA PHE A 443 -10.14 -14.58 -1.08
C PHE A 443 -10.82 -13.68 -2.12
N PHE A 444 -10.23 -12.52 -2.45
CA PHE A 444 -10.81 -11.62 -3.46
C PHE A 444 -10.90 -12.28 -4.82
N ARG A 445 -9.89 -13.05 -5.25
CA ARG A 445 -9.95 -13.84 -6.49
C ARG A 445 -11.08 -14.86 -6.46
N LYS A 446 -11.21 -15.62 -5.38
CA LYS A 446 -12.27 -16.63 -5.21
C LYS A 446 -13.66 -15.99 -5.19
N ILE A 447 -13.82 -14.87 -4.50
CA ILE A 447 -15.08 -14.10 -4.46
C ILE A 447 -15.43 -13.56 -5.84
N ALA A 448 -14.47 -13.00 -6.58
CA ALA A 448 -14.68 -12.49 -7.92
C ALA A 448 -15.20 -13.59 -8.86
N ASN A 449 -14.62 -14.78 -8.80
CA ASN A 449 -15.08 -15.94 -9.59
C ASN A 449 -16.49 -16.38 -9.18
N HIS A 450 -16.77 -16.48 -7.88
CA HIS A 450 -18.10 -16.83 -7.36
C HIS A 450 -19.19 -15.83 -7.79
N LEU A 451 -18.92 -14.52 -7.71
CA LEU A 451 -19.86 -13.47 -8.11
C LEU A 451 -20.10 -13.44 -9.63
N ALA A 452 -19.20 -13.99 -10.43
CA ALA A 452 -19.36 -14.18 -11.86
C ALA A 452 -20.16 -15.43 -12.24
N GLY A 453 -20.51 -16.29 -11.28
CA GLY A 453 -21.22 -17.54 -11.51
C GLY A 453 -20.32 -18.68 -12.02
N ASN A 454 -19.02 -18.62 -11.72
CA ASN A 454 -18.00 -19.62 -12.10
C ASN A 454 -17.57 -20.46 -10.90
#